data_d36cbbeb6aec23eaa30ad493733640c0
#
_entry.id   d36cbbeb6aec23eaa30ad493733640c0
#
_cell.length_a   1.000
_cell.length_b   1.000
_cell.length_c   1.000
_cell.angle_alpha   90.00
_cell.angle_beta   90.00
_cell.angle_gamma   90.00
#
_symmetry.space_group_name_H-M   'P 1'
#
loop_
_entity.id
_entity.type
_entity.pdbx_description
1 polymer ?
#
loop_
_entity_poly.entity_id
_entity_poly.type
_entity_poly.pdbx_seq_one_letter_code
_entity_poly.pdbx_strand_id
1 'polypeptide(L)'
;MQQQRSTFQHEGIEVYAISPDPIDVLQRFADRFDIDYALLSDADSAVIDRFGIRNTHIPADHAWFGIPFPGMYMVDDTGHVFDKHFVADHAVRESVNSALQERFAVDLDPDGQTVGQTIIQTTANAEGLTVRAWSSAPAIPRAQMTVITVEIRLAEGLHLYGQPLPESYIPVELDIDAGDGLLVQ
;
A
#
# COMPACT_ATOMS: atom_id res chain seq x y z
N MET A 1 7.22 1.09 -5.23
CA MET A 1 7.48 -0.16 -5.97
C MET A 1 8.98 -0.40 -6.20
N GLN A 2 9.72 0.50 -6.83
CA GLN A 2 11.18 0.29 -7.03
C GLN A 2 11.93 0.00 -5.73
N GLN A 3 11.67 0.74 -4.67
CA GLN A 3 12.30 0.52 -3.35
C GLN A 3 11.99 -0.84 -2.72
N GLN A 4 10.92 -1.51 -3.14
CA GLN A 4 10.51 -2.84 -2.67
C GLN A 4 10.77 -3.94 -3.72
N ARG A 5 11.54 -3.63 -4.76
CA ARG A 5 11.76 -4.55 -5.87
C ARG A 5 12.33 -5.91 -5.41
N SER A 6 13.28 -5.88 -4.49
CA SER A 6 13.87 -7.10 -3.92
C SER A 6 12.84 -7.94 -3.16
N THR A 7 11.93 -7.32 -2.43
CA THR A 7 10.84 -8.03 -1.73
C THR A 7 9.91 -8.70 -2.73
N PHE A 8 9.45 -7.98 -3.77
CA PHE A 8 8.61 -8.57 -4.81
C PHE A 8 9.29 -9.77 -5.47
N GLN A 9 10.57 -9.65 -5.83
CA GLN A 9 11.33 -10.75 -6.44
C GLN A 9 11.47 -11.95 -5.50
N HIS A 10 11.75 -11.71 -4.22
CA HIS A 10 11.86 -12.78 -3.22
C HIS A 10 10.54 -13.54 -3.05
N GLU A 11 9.43 -12.83 -3.06
CA GLU A 11 8.08 -13.40 -2.94
C GLU A 11 7.54 -13.95 -4.28
N GLY A 12 8.33 -13.90 -5.35
CA GLY A 12 7.91 -14.38 -6.67
C GLY A 12 6.83 -13.54 -7.33
N ILE A 13 6.71 -12.25 -6.93
CA ILE A 13 5.69 -11.33 -7.44
C ILE A 13 6.30 -10.49 -8.57
N GLU A 14 5.73 -10.60 -9.77
CA GLU A 14 6.08 -9.75 -10.90
C GLU A 14 5.31 -8.43 -10.85
N VAL A 15 6.00 -7.33 -11.12
CA VAL A 15 5.44 -5.97 -11.11
C VAL A 15 5.42 -5.41 -12.51
N TYR A 16 4.26 -4.90 -12.92
CA TYR A 16 4.05 -4.17 -14.17
C TYR A 16 3.37 -2.84 -13.85
N ALA A 17 3.76 -1.78 -14.55
CA ALA A 17 3.00 -0.54 -14.51
C ALA A 17 2.52 -0.20 -15.92
N ILE A 18 1.29 0.31 -16.02
CA ILE A 18 0.69 0.72 -17.29
C ILE A 18 0.32 2.21 -17.23
N SER A 19 0.57 2.93 -18.31
CA SER A 19 0.30 4.35 -18.43
C SER A 19 -0.10 4.69 -19.87
N PRO A 20 -0.90 5.74 -20.10
CA PRO A 20 -1.17 6.25 -21.46
C PRO A 20 0.03 6.98 -22.09
N ASP A 21 1.16 7.09 -21.40
CA ASP A 21 2.34 7.75 -21.93
C ASP A 21 2.98 6.95 -23.08
N PRO A 22 3.55 7.63 -24.09
CA PRO A 22 4.31 6.99 -25.16
C PRO A 22 5.56 6.25 -24.63
N ILE A 23 6.00 5.24 -25.37
CA ILE A 23 7.14 4.38 -25.00
C ILE A 23 8.42 5.19 -24.70
N ASP A 24 8.71 6.21 -25.51
CA ASP A 24 9.89 7.06 -25.34
C ASP A 24 9.84 7.91 -24.07
N VAL A 25 8.63 8.28 -23.62
CA VAL A 25 8.42 8.96 -22.32
C VAL A 25 8.67 8.00 -21.19
N LEU A 26 8.10 6.79 -21.27
CA LEU A 26 8.30 5.74 -20.26
C LEU A 26 9.76 5.32 -20.14
N GLN A 27 10.48 5.21 -21.28
CA GLN A 27 11.91 4.89 -21.26
C GLN A 27 12.71 5.96 -20.53
N ARG A 28 12.50 7.25 -20.87
CA ARG A 28 13.17 8.34 -20.15
C ARG A 28 12.85 8.39 -18.66
N PHE A 29 11.61 8.02 -18.31
CA PHE A 29 11.20 7.93 -16.93
C PHE A 29 11.92 6.78 -16.20
N ALA A 30 11.96 5.59 -16.81
CA ALA A 30 12.67 4.43 -16.28
C ALA A 30 14.16 4.73 -16.07
N ASP A 31 14.83 5.30 -17.06
CA ASP A 31 16.24 5.67 -16.98
C ASP A 31 16.52 6.71 -15.89
N ARG A 32 15.64 7.71 -15.75
CA ARG A 32 15.79 8.79 -14.77
C ARG A 32 15.66 8.31 -13.33
N PHE A 33 14.80 7.32 -13.08
CA PHE A 33 14.46 6.86 -11.74
C PHE A 33 14.97 5.45 -11.43
N ASP A 34 15.83 4.92 -12.31
CA ASP A 34 16.42 3.58 -12.18
C ASP A 34 15.35 2.49 -11.95
N ILE A 35 14.32 2.49 -12.80
CA ILE A 35 13.20 1.54 -12.71
C ILE A 35 13.52 0.30 -13.52
N ASP A 36 13.52 -0.86 -12.88
CA ASP A 36 13.90 -2.15 -13.45
C ASP A 36 12.72 -3.12 -13.68
N TYR A 37 11.49 -2.69 -13.38
CA TYR A 37 10.29 -3.44 -13.74
C TYR A 37 9.62 -2.87 -15.01
N ALA A 38 8.79 -3.68 -15.65
CA ALA A 38 8.20 -3.34 -16.94
C ALA A 38 7.21 -2.15 -16.85
N LEU A 39 7.44 -1.13 -17.66
CA LEU A 39 6.52 -0.03 -17.91
C LEU A 39 5.84 -0.27 -19.27
N LEU A 40 4.52 -0.37 -19.27
CA LEU A 40 3.70 -0.67 -20.45
C LEU A 40 3.00 0.60 -20.92
N SER A 41 3.06 0.85 -22.23
CA SER A 41 2.41 2.00 -22.88
C SER A 41 1.02 1.61 -23.38
N ASP A 42 0.01 2.34 -22.96
CA ASP A 42 -1.37 2.29 -23.47
C ASP A 42 -1.74 3.65 -24.07
N ALA A 43 -0.97 4.10 -25.05
CA ALA A 43 -1.01 5.45 -25.58
C ALA A 43 -2.37 5.87 -26.17
N ASP A 44 -3.17 4.92 -26.63
CA ASP A 44 -4.54 5.11 -27.08
C ASP A 44 -5.60 4.85 -26.02
N SER A 45 -5.17 4.53 -24.79
CA SER A 45 -6.03 4.16 -23.64
C SER A 45 -6.96 2.98 -23.91
N ALA A 46 -6.63 2.08 -24.84
CA ALA A 46 -7.47 0.95 -25.22
C ALA A 46 -7.62 -0.07 -24.07
N VAL A 47 -6.54 -0.32 -23.33
CA VAL A 47 -6.57 -1.21 -22.15
C VAL A 47 -7.31 -0.54 -20.99
N ILE A 48 -7.03 0.74 -20.74
CA ILE A 48 -7.71 1.55 -19.71
C ILE A 48 -9.23 1.52 -19.93
N ASP A 49 -9.69 1.68 -21.17
CA ASP A 49 -11.11 1.63 -21.50
C ASP A 49 -11.71 0.23 -21.34
N ARG A 50 -10.98 -0.79 -21.78
CA ARG A 50 -11.40 -2.19 -21.66
C ARG A 50 -11.58 -2.62 -20.20
N PHE A 51 -10.76 -2.10 -19.30
CA PHE A 51 -10.87 -2.34 -17.86
C PHE A 51 -11.88 -1.41 -17.18
N GLY A 52 -12.41 -0.42 -17.87
CA GLY A 52 -13.39 0.52 -17.33
C GLY A 52 -12.86 1.45 -16.25
N ILE A 53 -11.57 1.74 -16.31
CA ILE A 53 -10.85 2.52 -15.28
C ILE A 53 -10.47 3.94 -15.74
N ARG A 54 -10.93 4.38 -16.91
CA ARG A 54 -10.73 5.76 -17.34
C ARG A 54 -11.29 6.74 -16.31
N ASN A 55 -10.51 7.74 -15.93
CA ASN A 55 -10.94 8.76 -15.00
C ASN A 55 -12.01 9.67 -15.64
N THR A 56 -13.26 9.40 -15.32
CA THR A 56 -14.41 10.14 -15.84
C THR A 56 -14.60 11.52 -15.22
N HIS A 57 -13.82 11.86 -14.20
CA HIS A 57 -13.84 13.20 -13.60
C HIS A 57 -13.03 14.22 -14.41
N ILE A 58 -12.28 13.76 -15.41
CA ILE A 58 -11.47 14.62 -16.28
C ILE A 58 -12.23 14.89 -17.56
N PRO A 59 -12.57 16.17 -17.84
CA PRO A 59 -13.28 16.55 -19.07
C PRO A 59 -12.47 16.23 -20.34
N ALA A 60 -13.18 16.00 -21.45
CA ALA A 60 -12.54 15.60 -22.72
C ALA A 60 -11.60 16.65 -23.34
N ASP A 61 -11.75 17.90 -22.96
CA ASP A 61 -10.91 19.02 -23.39
C ASP A 61 -9.71 19.29 -22.47
N HIS A 62 -9.59 18.53 -21.40
CA HIS A 62 -8.48 18.66 -20.45
C HIS A 62 -7.22 17.93 -20.93
N ALA A 63 -6.05 18.51 -20.67
CA ALA A 63 -4.75 17.95 -21.08
C ALA A 63 -4.48 16.53 -20.51
N TRP A 64 -5.15 16.15 -19.43
CA TRP A 64 -5.04 14.82 -18.80
C TRP A 64 -6.18 13.88 -19.18
N PHE A 65 -6.97 14.24 -20.19
CA PHE A 65 -8.02 13.33 -20.66
C PHE A 65 -7.41 12.00 -21.11
N GLY A 66 -8.02 10.91 -20.68
CA GLY A 66 -7.56 9.56 -21.01
C GLY A 66 -6.79 8.85 -19.90
N ILE A 67 -6.31 9.55 -18.88
CA ILE A 67 -5.64 8.88 -17.77
C ILE A 67 -6.62 8.03 -16.95
N PRO A 68 -6.16 6.91 -16.37
CA PRO A 68 -6.99 6.07 -15.52
C PRO A 68 -7.17 6.64 -14.11
N PHE A 69 -8.15 6.13 -13.38
CA PHE A 69 -8.11 6.18 -11.94
C PHE A 69 -6.85 5.45 -11.44
N PRO A 70 -6.15 6.00 -10.44
CA PRO A 70 -5.01 5.33 -9.86
C PRO A 70 -5.44 4.08 -9.10
N GLY A 71 -4.73 2.99 -9.33
CA GLY A 71 -5.03 1.74 -8.64
C GLY A 71 -4.12 0.60 -9.05
N MET A 72 -4.40 -0.56 -8.50
CA MET A 72 -3.67 -1.80 -8.74
C MET A 72 -4.65 -2.94 -8.98
N TYR A 73 -4.26 -3.86 -9.84
CA TYR A 73 -4.83 -5.19 -9.96
C TYR A 73 -3.82 -6.21 -9.47
N MET A 74 -4.29 -7.19 -8.71
CA MET A 74 -3.54 -8.36 -8.32
C MET A 74 -4.04 -9.54 -9.16
N VAL A 75 -3.09 -10.18 -9.83
CA VAL A 75 -3.37 -11.23 -10.82
C VAL A 75 -2.62 -12.50 -10.43
N ASP A 76 -3.31 -13.64 -10.45
CA ASP A 76 -2.69 -14.93 -10.21
C ASP A 76 -1.90 -15.44 -11.43
N ASP A 77 -1.23 -16.57 -11.27
CA ASP A 77 -0.42 -17.22 -12.31
C ASP A 77 -1.24 -17.77 -13.49
N THR A 78 -2.57 -17.85 -13.34
CA THR A 78 -3.50 -18.24 -14.41
C THR A 78 -4.05 -17.05 -15.18
N GLY A 79 -3.72 -15.82 -14.75
CA GLY A 79 -4.18 -14.58 -15.36
C GLY A 79 -5.53 -14.08 -14.83
N HIS A 80 -6.04 -14.64 -13.74
CA HIS A 80 -7.25 -14.14 -13.09
C HIS A 80 -6.92 -13.01 -12.12
N VAL A 81 -7.74 -11.95 -12.15
CA VAL A 81 -7.70 -10.90 -11.15
C VAL A 81 -8.34 -11.42 -9.87
N PHE A 82 -7.54 -11.60 -8.81
CA PHE A 82 -8.04 -12.06 -7.52
C PHE A 82 -8.33 -10.92 -6.55
N ASP A 83 -7.70 -9.74 -6.75
CA ASP A 83 -8.02 -8.54 -5.99
C ASP A 83 -7.74 -7.28 -6.79
N LYS A 84 -8.32 -6.16 -6.37
CA LYS A 84 -8.10 -4.85 -6.97
C LYS A 84 -8.22 -3.75 -5.92
N HIS A 85 -7.39 -2.73 -6.05
CA HIS A 85 -7.48 -1.52 -5.24
C HIS A 85 -7.46 -0.28 -6.13
N PHE A 86 -8.50 0.54 -6.06
CA PHE A 86 -8.61 1.80 -6.78
C PHE A 86 -9.15 2.89 -5.85
N VAL A 87 -8.59 4.08 -5.94
CA VAL A 87 -9.03 5.26 -5.21
C VAL A 87 -9.62 6.29 -6.15
N ALA A 88 -10.71 6.93 -5.72
CA ALA A 88 -11.37 7.96 -6.53
C ALA A 88 -10.54 9.24 -6.61
N ASP A 89 -9.78 9.57 -5.56
CA ASP A 89 -8.87 10.70 -5.56
C ASP A 89 -7.57 10.36 -6.30
N HIS A 90 -7.35 11.03 -7.43
CA HIS A 90 -6.16 10.82 -8.27
C HIS A 90 -4.83 11.21 -7.59
N ALA A 91 -4.87 11.95 -6.49
CA ALA A 91 -3.69 12.33 -5.72
C ALA A 91 -3.29 11.30 -4.66
N VAL A 92 -4.21 10.42 -4.26
CA VAL A 92 -3.96 9.40 -3.23
C VAL A 92 -3.42 8.12 -3.86
N ARG A 93 -2.50 7.47 -3.18
CA ARG A 93 -1.93 6.17 -3.57
C ARG A 93 -1.90 5.24 -2.36
N GLU A 94 -2.27 3.98 -2.58
CA GLU A 94 -1.98 2.93 -1.61
C GLU A 94 -0.46 2.75 -1.47
N SER A 95 0.01 2.51 -0.25
CA SER A 95 1.41 2.19 -0.07
C SER A 95 1.70 0.78 -0.59
N VAL A 96 2.89 0.60 -1.15
CA VAL A 96 3.33 -0.72 -1.65
C VAL A 96 3.41 -1.73 -0.51
N ASN A 97 3.81 -1.30 0.67
CA ASN A 97 3.90 -2.16 1.84
C ASN A 97 2.52 -2.62 2.33
N SER A 98 1.51 -1.73 2.28
CA SER A 98 0.12 -2.09 2.54
C SER A 98 -0.34 -3.20 1.60
N ALA A 99 -0.12 -3.02 0.29
CA ALA A 99 -0.47 -4.03 -0.69
C ALA A 99 0.23 -5.38 -0.44
N LEU A 100 1.52 -5.38 -0.11
CA LEU A 100 2.28 -6.60 0.20
C LEU A 100 1.71 -7.32 1.43
N GLN A 101 1.45 -6.61 2.52
CA GLN A 101 0.92 -7.20 3.75
C GLN A 101 -0.51 -7.70 3.58
N GLU A 102 -1.40 -6.87 3.04
CA GLU A 102 -2.83 -7.13 3.04
C GLU A 102 -3.27 -8.06 1.90
N ARG A 103 -2.58 -8.00 0.74
CA ARG A 103 -3.00 -8.72 -0.47
C ARG A 103 -2.17 -9.98 -0.74
N PHE A 104 -0.91 -9.94 -0.38
CA PHE A 104 0.01 -11.06 -0.61
C PHE A 104 0.46 -11.75 0.68
N ALA A 105 -0.07 -11.31 1.83
CA ALA A 105 0.27 -11.84 3.16
C ALA A 105 1.79 -11.87 3.44
N VAL A 106 2.54 -10.94 2.84
CA VAL A 106 3.97 -10.81 3.07
C VAL A 106 4.19 -10.27 4.47
N ASP A 107 4.94 -11.00 5.27
CA ASP A 107 5.32 -10.56 6.60
C ASP A 107 6.39 -9.46 6.49
N LEU A 108 6.00 -8.25 6.86
CA LEU A 108 6.88 -7.09 6.93
C LEU A 108 7.30 -6.79 8.39
N ASP A 109 7.42 -7.83 9.23
CA ASP A 109 7.90 -7.68 10.60
C ASP A 109 9.24 -6.91 10.60
N PRO A 110 9.37 -5.87 11.43
CA PRO A 110 10.59 -5.08 11.53
C PRO A 110 11.84 -5.88 11.93
N ASP A 111 11.70 -7.06 12.53
CA ASP A 111 12.80 -7.95 12.86
C ASP A 111 13.19 -8.88 11.70
N GLY A 112 12.29 -9.13 10.76
CA GLY A 112 12.53 -9.80 9.49
C GLY A 112 12.93 -8.77 8.45
N GLN A 113 14.20 -8.48 8.35
CA GLN A 113 14.79 -7.45 7.47
C GLN A 113 14.28 -7.60 6.02
N THR A 114 13.31 -6.82 5.63
CA THR A 114 13.19 -6.41 4.24
C THR A 114 14.40 -5.52 3.95
N VAL A 115 15.32 -6.05 3.17
CA VAL A 115 16.61 -5.42 2.89
C VAL A 115 16.39 -3.96 2.46
N GLY A 116 16.80 -3.02 3.32
CA GLY A 116 16.94 -1.62 2.95
C GLY A 116 15.98 -0.60 3.56
N GLN A 117 15.04 -0.95 4.45
CA GLN A 117 14.16 0.03 5.09
C GLN A 117 14.39 0.14 6.60
N THR A 118 14.62 1.37 7.06
CA THR A 118 14.54 1.70 8.49
C THR A 118 13.07 1.89 8.84
N ILE A 119 12.46 0.90 9.47
CA ILE A 119 11.11 1.01 10.00
C ILE A 119 11.19 1.75 11.34
N ILE A 120 10.40 2.81 11.49
CA ILE A 120 10.25 3.47 12.79
C ILE A 120 9.36 2.57 13.65
N GLN A 121 9.94 2.02 14.71
CA GLN A 121 9.23 1.20 15.66
C GLN A 121 9.32 1.75 17.08
N THR A 122 8.32 1.48 17.87
CA THR A 122 8.33 1.73 19.31
C THR A 122 7.84 0.49 20.05
N THR A 123 8.37 0.29 21.25
CA THR A 123 7.96 -0.81 22.11
C THR A 123 7.64 -0.27 23.50
N ALA A 124 6.50 -0.64 24.04
CA ALA A 124 6.11 -0.37 25.41
C ALA A 124 5.83 -1.69 26.13
N ASN A 125 6.26 -1.78 27.39
CA ASN A 125 6.05 -2.96 28.23
C ASN A 125 5.33 -2.57 29.52
N ALA A 126 4.38 -3.42 29.90
CA ALA A 126 3.75 -3.39 31.22
C ALA A 126 3.74 -4.82 31.78
N GLU A 127 3.31 -5.02 33.01
CA GLU A 127 3.27 -6.35 33.60
C GLU A 127 2.38 -7.30 32.79
N GLY A 128 3.01 -8.29 32.19
CA GLY A 128 2.34 -9.28 31.33
C GLY A 128 1.89 -8.81 29.97
N LEU A 129 2.26 -7.59 29.56
CA LEU A 129 1.85 -7.00 28.28
C LEU A 129 3.07 -6.38 27.57
N THR A 130 3.23 -6.72 26.31
CA THR A 130 4.15 -6.03 25.38
C THR A 130 3.38 -5.50 24.20
N VAL A 131 3.55 -4.22 23.91
CA VAL A 131 2.97 -3.58 22.72
C VAL A 131 4.10 -3.11 21.84
N ARG A 132 4.08 -3.50 20.57
CA ARG A 132 4.96 -3.01 19.51
C ARG A 132 4.14 -2.28 18.48
N ALA A 133 4.60 -1.14 18.02
CA ALA A 133 3.97 -0.43 16.93
C ALA A 133 5.01 -0.01 15.90
N TRP A 134 4.70 -0.15 14.64
CA TRP A 134 5.56 0.30 13.54
C TRP A 134 4.74 0.74 12.33
N SER A 135 5.34 1.57 11.50
CA SER A 135 4.74 1.97 10.23
C SER A 135 5.36 1.21 9.07
N SER A 136 4.59 0.97 8.03
CA SER A 136 5.07 0.36 6.79
C SER A 136 6.07 1.23 5.99
N ALA A 137 6.31 2.48 6.43
CA ALA A 137 7.27 3.38 5.83
C ALA A 137 7.91 4.30 6.88
N PRO A 138 9.20 4.68 6.74
CA PRO A 138 9.89 5.57 7.69
C PRO A 138 9.39 7.02 7.63
N ALA A 139 8.71 7.39 6.57
CA ALA A 139 8.07 8.68 6.38
C ALA A 139 6.83 8.51 5.50
N ILE A 140 5.81 9.30 5.76
CA ILE A 140 4.58 9.30 4.97
C ILE A 140 4.64 10.48 4.01
N PRO A 141 4.87 10.26 2.71
CA PRO A 141 4.80 11.33 1.72
C PRO A 141 3.38 11.90 1.62
N ARG A 142 3.25 13.14 1.15
CA ARG A 142 1.93 13.73 0.88
C ARG A 142 1.10 12.82 -0.03
N ALA A 143 -0.19 12.72 0.29
CA ALA A 143 -1.18 11.97 -0.48
C ALA A 143 -0.85 10.47 -0.64
N GLN A 144 -0.14 9.88 0.31
CA GLN A 144 0.07 8.44 0.40
C GLN A 144 -0.59 7.87 1.65
N MET A 145 -1.15 6.67 1.52
CA MET A 145 -1.57 5.86 2.64
C MET A 145 -0.38 5.06 3.16
N THR A 146 -0.32 4.87 4.47
CA THR A 146 0.61 3.97 5.14
C THR A 146 -0.15 3.10 6.12
N VAL A 147 0.39 1.94 6.41
CA VAL A 147 -0.14 1.06 7.45
C VAL A 147 0.65 1.27 8.72
N ILE A 148 -0.07 1.43 9.82
CA ILE A 148 0.48 1.36 11.17
C ILE A 148 0.04 0.01 11.74
N THR A 149 1.02 -0.85 12.02
CA THR A 149 0.77 -2.13 12.65
C THR A 149 1.00 -2.02 14.16
N VAL A 150 0.07 -2.55 14.94
CA VAL A 150 0.20 -2.64 16.39
C VAL A 150 0.09 -4.11 16.80
N GLU A 151 1.19 -4.65 17.27
CA GLU A 151 1.26 -6.01 17.83
C GLU A 151 1.13 -5.94 19.34
N ILE A 152 0.22 -6.75 19.88
CA ILE A 152 0.02 -6.87 21.33
C ILE A 152 0.32 -8.31 21.75
N ARG A 153 1.34 -8.51 22.54
CA ARG A 153 1.69 -9.81 23.14
C ARG A 153 1.29 -9.85 24.59
N LEU A 154 0.56 -10.89 24.97
CA LEU A 154 0.06 -11.12 26.31
C LEU A 154 0.80 -12.29 26.96
N ALA A 155 1.07 -12.18 28.26
CA ALA A 155 1.48 -13.33 29.05
C ALA A 155 0.35 -14.35 29.14
N GLU A 156 0.72 -15.59 29.44
CA GLU A 156 -0.26 -16.68 29.63
C GLU A 156 -1.33 -16.32 30.66
N GLY A 157 -2.59 -16.56 30.31
CA GLY A 157 -3.74 -16.28 31.14
C GLY A 157 -4.31 -14.86 31.06
N LEU A 158 -3.67 -13.96 30.31
CA LEU A 158 -4.25 -12.64 30.04
C LEU A 158 -5.10 -12.66 28.76
N HIS A 159 -6.12 -11.81 28.73
CA HIS A 159 -7.03 -11.67 27.60
C HIS A 159 -7.25 -10.21 27.25
N LEU A 160 -7.43 -9.95 25.95
CA LEU A 160 -7.91 -8.67 25.42
C LEU A 160 -9.35 -8.84 24.94
N TYR A 161 -10.11 -7.78 25.06
CA TYR A 161 -11.49 -7.76 24.64
C TYR A 161 -11.69 -6.69 23.56
N GLY A 162 -12.30 -7.10 22.44
CA GLY A 162 -12.81 -6.21 21.42
C GLY A 162 -14.30 -5.90 21.65
N GLN A 163 -14.86 -4.96 20.89
CA GLN A 163 -16.29 -4.66 20.93
C GLN A 163 -17.12 -5.64 20.07
N PRO A 164 -18.42 -5.92 20.40
CA PRO A 164 -19.18 -5.42 21.56
C PRO A 164 -18.88 -6.17 22.86
N LEU A 165 -18.89 -5.46 23.97
CA LEU A 165 -18.61 -5.99 25.29
C LEU A 165 -19.78 -5.84 26.26
N PRO A 166 -19.93 -6.74 27.28
CA PRO A 166 -20.77 -6.49 28.44
C PRO A 166 -20.26 -5.26 29.22
N GLU A 167 -21.19 -4.56 29.91
CA GLU A 167 -20.92 -3.29 30.60
C GLU A 167 -19.79 -3.30 31.66
N SER A 168 -19.32 -4.47 32.07
CA SER A 168 -18.27 -4.61 33.09
C SER A 168 -16.86 -4.77 32.55
N TYR A 169 -16.70 -4.78 31.22
CA TYR A 169 -15.39 -4.98 30.59
C TYR A 169 -14.91 -3.69 29.92
N ILE A 170 -13.60 -3.50 29.90
CA ILE A 170 -12.95 -2.39 29.20
C ILE A 170 -12.44 -2.90 27.86
N PRO A 171 -12.90 -2.35 26.74
CA PRO A 171 -12.40 -2.73 25.42
C PRO A 171 -10.97 -2.24 25.21
N VAL A 172 -10.25 -2.92 24.32
CA VAL A 172 -9.04 -2.35 23.75
C VAL A 172 -9.44 -1.28 22.77
N GLU A 173 -8.91 -0.10 22.95
CA GLU A 173 -9.08 1.04 22.07
C GLU A 173 -7.71 1.47 21.53
N LEU A 174 -7.63 1.74 20.25
CA LEU A 174 -6.47 2.33 19.60
C LEU A 174 -6.81 3.78 19.29
N ASP A 175 -6.13 4.70 19.95
CA ASP A 175 -6.20 6.12 19.66
C ASP A 175 -4.90 6.55 18.95
N ILE A 176 -5.05 7.18 17.79
CA ILE A 176 -3.93 7.67 17.00
C ILE A 176 -4.02 9.20 16.99
N ASP A 177 -3.13 9.85 17.74
CA ASP A 177 -2.97 11.30 17.64
C ASP A 177 -2.31 11.64 16.28
N ALA A 178 -3.15 11.87 15.31
CA ALA A 178 -2.72 12.11 13.94
C ALA A 178 -2.13 13.52 13.71
N GLY A 179 -2.28 14.43 14.66
CA GLY A 179 -1.87 15.82 14.49
C GLY A 179 -2.51 16.50 13.26
N ASP A 180 -1.96 17.63 12.85
CA ASP A 180 -2.41 18.33 11.64
C ASP A 180 -1.79 17.67 10.39
N GLY A 181 -2.62 17.06 9.55
CA GLY A 181 -2.20 16.59 8.23
C GLY A 181 -2.23 15.08 7.99
N LEU A 182 -2.64 14.29 8.98
CA LEU A 182 -2.98 12.88 8.79
C LEU A 182 -4.50 12.68 8.81
N LEU A 183 -4.98 11.78 7.96
CA LEU A 183 -6.35 11.27 8.01
C LEU A 183 -6.26 9.79 8.38
N VAL A 184 -6.92 9.41 9.47
CA VAL A 184 -7.07 8.01 9.88
C VAL A 184 -8.36 7.48 9.23
N GLN A 185 -8.27 6.36 8.52
CA GLN A 185 -9.39 5.69 7.84
C GLN A 185 -9.66 4.34 8.49
#